data_6444b98708d60bcad7365403a9e9a014
#
_entry.id   6444b98708d60bcad7365403a9e9a014
#
_cell.length_a   1.000
_cell.length_b   1.000
_cell.length_c   1.000
_cell.angle_alpha   90.00
_cell.angle_beta   90.00
_cell.angle_gamma   90.00
#
_symmetry.space_group_name_H-M   'P 1'
#
loop_
_entity.id
_entity.type
_entity.pdbx_description
1 polymer ?
#
loop_
_entity_poly.entity_id
_entity_poly.type
_entity_poly.pdbx_seq_one_letter_code
_entity_poly.pdbx_strand_id
1 'polypeptide(L)'
;MEEYKAVEEAAMKFVKSVTEGDSRYAKELFIDQAVLFGYLDGQLEHGSIEQFYKNVDSVGADAGFRARVDVVAVEETLAVVRVLEENWGGRIDFTDYLLLLKMDGQWRCVAKAYNQNSDTIQKQK
;
A
#
# COMPACT_ATOMS: atom_id res chain seq x y z
N MET A 1 -2.80 5.78 21.98
CA MET A 1 -1.87 6.62 21.25
C MET A 1 -0.67 5.83 20.75
N GLU A 2 -0.11 4.97 21.61
CA GLU A 2 0.98 4.10 21.19
C GLU A 2 0.56 3.15 20.07
N GLU A 3 -0.67 2.59 20.15
CA GLU A 3 -1.17 1.72 19.10
C GLU A 3 -1.38 2.47 17.78
N TYR A 4 -1.87 3.69 17.84
CA TYR A 4 -2.04 4.51 16.65
C TYR A 4 -0.70 4.71 15.93
N LYS A 5 0.33 5.06 16.70
CA LYS A 5 1.67 5.28 16.16
C LYS A 5 2.26 3.98 15.61
N ALA A 6 2.04 2.86 16.31
CA ALA A 6 2.53 1.56 15.86
C ALA A 6 1.89 1.16 14.51
N VAL A 7 0.60 1.45 14.33
CA VAL A 7 -0.10 1.20 13.06
C VAL A 7 0.49 2.08 11.95
N GLU A 8 0.72 3.35 12.25
CA GLU A 8 1.32 4.28 11.27
C GLU A 8 2.71 3.81 10.85
N GLU A 9 3.54 3.42 11.81
CA GLU A 9 4.88 2.91 11.52
C GLU A 9 4.84 1.63 10.69
N ALA A 10 3.88 0.74 10.99
CA ALA A 10 3.70 -0.47 10.19
C ALA A 10 3.36 -0.11 8.73
N ALA A 11 2.40 0.80 8.54
CA ALA A 11 2.00 1.22 7.20
C ALA A 11 3.13 1.90 6.42
N MET A 12 4.05 2.58 7.10
CA MET A 12 5.18 3.22 6.44
C MET A 12 6.09 2.23 5.73
N LYS A 13 6.07 0.95 6.11
CA LYS A 13 6.82 -0.09 5.39
C LYS A 13 6.31 -0.25 3.97
N PHE A 14 5.01 -0.09 3.78
CA PHE A 14 4.40 -0.10 2.45
C PHE A 14 4.95 1.06 1.60
N VAL A 15 4.92 2.27 2.15
CA VAL A 15 5.43 3.46 1.46
C VAL A 15 6.92 3.29 1.12
N LYS A 16 7.70 2.82 2.08
CA LYS A 16 9.14 2.63 1.89
C LYS A 16 9.44 1.65 0.77
N SER A 17 8.66 0.57 0.67
CA SER A 17 8.85 -0.43 -0.37
C SER A 17 8.71 0.18 -1.77
N VAL A 18 7.73 1.07 -1.94
CA VAL A 18 7.51 1.74 -3.24
C VAL A 18 8.60 2.77 -3.50
N THR A 19 8.91 3.59 -2.51
CA THR A 19 9.93 4.64 -2.66
C THR A 19 11.29 4.06 -3.06
N GLU A 20 11.67 2.96 -2.43
CA GLU A 20 12.97 2.34 -2.68
C GLU A 20 12.94 1.26 -3.76
N GLY A 21 11.74 0.90 -4.25
CA GLY A 21 11.60 -0.14 -5.26
C GLY A 21 12.07 -1.49 -4.75
N ASP A 22 11.76 -1.80 -3.50
CA ASP A 22 12.24 -2.98 -2.83
C ASP A 22 11.12 -3.62 -2.02
N SER A 23 10.60 -4.73 -2.52
CA SER A 23 9.45 -5.41 -1.90
C SER A 23 9.74 -6.01 -0.53
N ARG A 24 11.01 -6.12 -0.14
CA ARG A 24 11.37 -6.69 1.17
C ARG A 24 10.74 -5.94 2.33
N TYR A 25 10.61 -4.61 2.21
CA TYR A 25 9.96 -3.79 3.25
C TYR A 25 8.49 -4.13 3.36
N ALA A 26 7.80 -4.29 2.23
CA ALA A 26 6.39 -4.67 2.22
C ALA A 26 6.19 -6.08 2.79
N LYS A 27 7.11 -7.00 2.54
CA LYS A 27 7.04 -8.36 3.08
C LYS A 27 7.11 -8.41 4.60
N GLU A 28 7.66 -7.39 5.23
CA GLU A 28 7.63 -7.27 6.68
C GLU A 28 6.25 -6.84 7.19
N LEU A 29 5.46 -6.22 6.33
CA LEU A 29 4.11 -5.74 6.68
C LEU A 29 3.04 -6.77 6.35
N PHE A 30 3.02 -7.26 5.11
CA PHE A 30 1.98 -8.17 4.64
C PHE A 30 2.25 -9.59 5.08
N ILE A 31 1.18 -10.32 5.44
CA ILE A 31 1.30 -11.76 5.67
C ILE A 31 1.38 -12.47 4.32
N ASP A 32 1.84 -13.72 4.33
CA ASP A 32 2.01 -14.49 3.08
C ASP A 32 0.69 -14.68 2.31
N GLN A 33 -0.41 -14.81 3.03
CA GLN A 33 -1.73 -15.03 2.44
C GLN A 33 -2.45 -13.73 2.08
N ALA A 34 -1.80 -12.57 2.24
CA ALA A 34 -2.44 -11.30 1.95
C ALA A 34 -2.88 -11.19 0.50
N VAL A 35 -3.97 -10.46 0.29
CA VAL A 35 -4.58 -10.29 -1.04
C VAL A 35 -4.67 -8.82 -1.42
N LEU A 36 -4.83 -8.59 -2.71
CA LEU A 36 -5.10 -7.25 -3.22
C LEU A 36 -6.30 -7.27 -4.16
N PHE A 37 -7.02 -6.14 -4.20
CA PHE A 37 -8.16 -5.93 -5.10
C PHE A 37 -8.20 -4.46 -5.51
N GLY A 38 -8.46 -4.21 -6.78
CA GLY A 38 -8.66 -2.85 -7.26
C GLY A 38 -8.80 -2.82 -8.78
N TYR A 39 -9.29 -1.71 -9.29
CA TYR A 39 -9.38 -1.51 -10.72
C TYR A 39 -8.19 -0.69 -11.21
N LEU A 40 -7.48 -1.22 -12.20
CA LEU A 40 -6.38 -0.54 -12.86
C LEU A 40 -6.72 -0.39 -14.33
N ASP A 41 -6.81 0.84 -14.81
CA ASP A 41 -7.20 1.14 -16.19
C ASP A 41 -8.50 0.42 -16.60
N GLY A 42 -9.46 0.36 -15.67
CA GLY A 42 -10.77 -0.25 -15.91
C GLY A 42 -10.81 -1.76 -15.78
N GLN A 43 -9.68 -2.41 -15.48
CA GLN A 43 -9.59 -3.86 -15.34
C GLN A 43 -9.46 -4.23 -13.86
N LEU A 44 -10.26 -5.19 -13.40
CA LEU A 44 -10.15 -5.66 -12.01
C LEU A 44 -8.88 -6.46 -11.83
N GLU A 45 -8.02 -5.98 -10.93
CA GLU A 45 -6.90 -6.77 -10.42
C GLU A 45 -7.33 -7.42 -9.11
N HIS A 46 -6.99 -8.70 -8.95
CA HIS A 46 -7.32 -9.41 -7.71
C HIS A 46 -6.39 -10.60 -7.55
N GLY A 47 -6.12 -10.95 -6.31
CA GLY A 47 -5.34 -12.14 -6.02
C GLY A 47 -4.27 -11.91 -4.96
N SER A 48 -3.20 -12.68 -5.06
CA SER A 48 -2.12 -12.65 -4.09
C SER A 48 -1.37 -11.33 -4.10
N ILE A 49 -0.94 -10.89 -2.91
CA ILE A 49 -0.08 -9.73 -2.73
C ILE A 49 1.24 -9.85 -3.50
N GLU A 50 1.60 -11.05 -3.93
CA GLU A 50 2.81 -11.26 -4.73
C GLU A 50 2.85 -10.39 -5.99
N GLN A 51 1.68 -10.08 -6.55
CA GLN A 51 1.56 -9.20 -7.71
C GLN A 51 2.12 -7.81 -7.41
N PHE A 52 1.83 -7.30 -6.21
CA PHE A 52 2.34 -6.02 -5.76
C PHE A 52 3.87 -6.05 -5.63
N TYR A 53 4.41 -7.12 -5.04
CA TYR A 53 5.85 -7.26 -4.88
C TYR A 53 6.58 -7.23 -6.23
N LYS A 54 6.04 -7.95 -7.21
CA LYS A 54 6.61 -7.97 -8.55
C LYS A 54 6.59 -6.59 -9.19
N ASN A 55 5.50 -5.86 -9.01
CA ASN A 55 5.37 -4.51 -9.57
C ASN A 55 6.38 -3.56 -8.93
N VAL A 56 6.50 -3.59 -7.61
CA VAL A 56 7.46 -2.76 -6.88
C VAL A 56 8.89 -3.02 -7.34
N ASP A 57 9.27 -4.29 -7.40
CA ASP A 57 10.62 -4.68 -7.80
C ASP A 57 10.91 -4.31 -9.26
N SER A 58 9.90 -4.41 -10.12
CA SER A 58 10.01 -4.09 -11.54
C SER A 58 10.17 -2.58 -11.77
N VAL A 59 9.39 -1.76 -11.06
CA VAL A 59 9.46 -0.31 -11.19
C VAL A 59 10.79 0.23 -10.65
N GLY A 60 11.28 -0.36 -9.56
CA GLY A 60 12.51 0.09 -8.92
C GLY A 60 12.31 1.35 -8.09
N ALA A 61 13.43 1.96 -7.68
CA ALA A 61 13.41 3.17 -6.86
C ALA A 61 12.66 4.28 -7.57
N ASP A 62 11.78 4.97 -6.83
CA ASP A 62 10.88 5.95 -7.40
C ASP A 62 10.99 7.28 -6.65
N ALA A 63 11.90 8.13 -7.10
CA ALA A 63 12.19 9.41 -6.45
C ALA A 63 11.02 10.40 -6.55
N GLY A 64 10.14 10.23 -7.53
CA GLY A 64 8.97 11.10 -7.71
C GLY A 64 7.74 10.65 -6.96
N PHE A 65 7.79 9.48 -6.33
CA PHE A 65 6.66 8.95 -5.58
C PHE A 65 6.45 9.75 -4.29
N ARG A 66 5.20 10.09 -4.03
CA ARG A 66 4.82 10.79 -2.80
C ARG A 66 3.63 10.07 -2.18
N ALA A 67 3.64 9.98 -0.86
CA ALA A 67 2.55 9.33 -0.16
C ALA A 67 2.26 10.00 1.16
N ARG A 68 0.99 9.92 1.57
CA ARG A 68 0.54 10.34 2.89
C ARG A 68 -0.20 9.18 3.53
N VAL A 69 0.17 8.85 4.76
CA VAL A 69 -0.46 7.78 5.53
C VAL A 69 -1.43 8.39 6.54
N ASP A 70 -2.70 7.98 6.47
CA ASP A 70 -3.74 8.40 7.41
C ASP A 70 -4.29 7.16 8.11
N VAL A 71 -4.13 7.08 9.41
CA VAL A 71 -4.72 5.99 10.19
C VAL A 71 -6.20 6.32 10.40
N VAL A 72 -7.08 5.51 9.81
CA VAL A 72 -8.52 5.76 9.80
C VAL A 72 -9.19 5.22 11.05
N ALA A 73 -8.79 4.04 11.49
CA ALA A 73 -9.38 3.39 12.66
C ALA A 73 -8.38 2.44 13.29
N VAL A 74 -8.39 2.37 14.62
CA VAL A 74 -7.60 1.40 15.38
C VAL A 74 -8.51 0.81 16.44
N GLU A 75 -8.69 -0.50 16.36
CA GLU A 75 -9.40 -1.29 17.36
C GLU A 75 -8.39 -2.18 18.08
N GLU A 76 -8.86 -3.03 18.97
CA GLU A 76 -7.96 -3.90 19.73
C GLU A 76 -7.12 -4.80 18.82
N THR A 77 -7.73 -5.39 17.80
CA THR A 77 -7.05 -6.35 16.92
C THR A 77 -7.07 -5.97 15.44
N LEU A 78 -7.70 -4.85 15.09
CA LEU A 78 -7.92 -4.45 13.70
C LEU A 78 -7.61 -2.99 13.51
N ALA A 79 -6.95 -2.65 12.42
CA ALA A 79 -6.72 -1.27 12.03
C ALA A 79 -6.98 -1.07 10.54
N VAL A 80 -7.38 0.13 10.18
CA VAL A 80 -7.60 0.54 8.80
C VAL A 80 -6.73 1.76 8.52
N VAL A 81 -5.95 1.69 7.45
CA VAL A 81 -5.05 2.78 7.05
C VAL A 81 -5.36 3.17 5.61
N ARG A 82 -5.44 4.47 5.37
CA ARG A 82 -5.55 5.01 4.02
C ARG A 82 -4.20 5.58 3.63
N VAL A 83 -3.73 5.21 2.43
CA VAL A 83 -2.49 5.76 1.88
C VAL A 83 -2.85 6.49 0.59
N LEU A 84 -2.63 7.80 0.57
CA LEU A 84 -2.81 8.61 -0.63
C LEU A 84 -1.46 8.64 -1.34
N GLU A 85 -1.45 8.25 -2.61
CA GLU A 85 -0.21 8.07 -3.38
C GLU A 85 -0.26 8.87 -4.66
N GLU A 86 0.85 9.56 -4.95
CA GLU A 86 1.01 10.35 -6.17
C GLU A 86 2.22 9.85 -6.95
N ASN A 87 2.06 9.79 -8.27
CA ASN A 87 3.13 9.50 -9.23
C ASN A 87 3.79 8.14 -9.05
N TRP A 88 3.03 7.09 -8.74
CA TRP A 88 3.61 5.76 -8.70
C TRP A 88 4.05 5.36 -10.11
N GLY A 89 5.31 4.95 -10.24
CA GLY A 89 5.90 4.67 -11.55
C GLY A 89 5.98 5.89 -12.44
N GLY A 90 5.92 7.11 -11.84
CA GLY A 90 5.93 8.37 -12.58
C GLY A 90 4.62 8.66 -13.30
N ARG A 91 3.56 7.91 -13.03
CA ARG A 91 2.37 7.94 -13.88
C ARG A 91 1.04 7.99 -13.13
N ILE A 92 0.85 7.19 -12.10
CA ILE A 92 -0.48 6.91 -11.54
C ILE A 92 -0.61 7.38 -10.10
N ASP A 93 -1.77 7.99 -9.78
CA ASP A 93 -2.14 8.34 -8.42
C ASP A 93 -3.16 7.32 -7.92
N PHE A 94 -2.97 6.85 -6.70
CA PHE A 94 -3.84 5.86 -6.07
C PHE A 94 -4.29 6.31 -4.69
N THR A 95 -5.42 5.76 -4.25
CA THR A 95 -5.77 5.70 -2.83
C THR A 95 -5.80 4.23 -2.47
N ASP A 96 -4.94 3.82 -1.56
CA ASP A 96 -4.93 2.46 -1.05
C ASP A 96 -5.54 2.43 0.35
N TYR A 97 -6.34 1.40 0.62
CA TYR A 97 -6.80 1.09 1.98
C TYR A 97 -6.16 -0.21 2.40
N LEU A 98 -5.52 -0.18 3.54
CA LEU A 98 -4.85 -1.33 4.12
C LEU A 98 -5.64 -1.82 5.33
N LEU A 99 -5.90 -3.12 5.39
CA LEU A 99 -6.50 -3.77 6.55
C LEU A 99 -5.41 -4.47 7.32
N LEU A 100 -5.19 -4.08 8.56
CA LEU A 100 -4.16 -4.65 9.41
C LEU A 100 -4.81 -5.40 10.57
N LEU A 101 -4.19 -6.52 10.94
CA LEU A 101 -4.56 -7.26 12.14
C LEU A 101 -3.36 -7.30 13.08
N LYS A 102 -3.62 -7.28 14.37
CA LYS A 102 -2.57 -7.45 15.37
C LYS A 102 -2.34 -8.93 15.59
N MET A 103 -1.20 -9.42 15.15
CA MET A 103 -0.82 -10.82 15.21
C MET A 103 0.48 -10.95 16.00
N ASP A 104 0.45 -11.74 17.07
CA ASP A 104 1.62 -11.96 17.92
C ASP A 104 2.28 -10.63 18.34
N GLY A 105 1.45 -9.64 18.67
CA GLY A 105 1.91 -8.34 19.12
C GLY A 105 2.36 -7.40 18.01
N GLN A 106 2.24 -7.80 16.75
CA GLN A 106 2.66 -6.99 15.61
C GLN A 106 1.50 -6.71 14.66
N TRP A 107 1.47 -5.49 14.14
CA TRP A 107 0.47 -5.11 13.14
C TRP A 107 0.92 -5.63 11.77
N ARG A 108 0.12 -6.52 11.17
CA ARG A 108 0.38 -7.13 9.87
C ARG A 108 -0.79 -6.86 8.93
N CYS A 109 -0.49 -6.61 7.67
CA CYS A 109 -1.53 -6.33 6.69
C CYS A 109 -2.02 -7.62 6.03
N VAL A 110 -3.34 -7.80 6.00
CA VAL A 110 -3.97 -9.00 5.42
C VAL A 110 -4.59 -8.72 4.05
N ALA A 111 -4.89 -7.46 3.74
CA ALA A 111 -5.51 -7.10 2.47
C ALA A 111 -5.24 -5.64 2.15
N LYS A 112 -5.06 -5.35 0.86
CA LYS A 112 -5.13 -3.97 0.39
C LYS A 112 -6.12 -3.89 -0.76
N ALA A 113 -6.89 -2.80 -0.78
CA ALA A 113 -7.75 -2.49 -1.90
C ALA A 113 -7.45 -1.06 -2.33
N TYR A 114 -7.54 -0.78 -3.62
CA TYR A 114 -7.13 0.52 -4.10
C TYR A 114 -8.09 1.09 -5.13
N ASN A 115 -8.07 2.42 -5.23
CA ASN A 115 -8.75 3.18 -6.25
C ASN A 115 -7.70 3.94 -7.06
N GLN A 116 -7.77 3.81 -8.38
CA GLN A 116 -6.93 4.62 -9.27
C GLN A 116 -7.56 5.99 -9.40
N ASN A 117 -6.87 7.03 -8.92
CA ASN A 117 -7.42 8.39 -8.91
C ASN A 117 -7.18 9.11 -10.23
N SER A 118 -6.02 8.86 -10.86
CA SER A 118 -5.67 9.53 -12.10
C SER A 118 -4.51 8.80 -12.78
N ASP A 119 -4.31 9.16 -14.03
CA ASP A 119 -3.21 8.67 -14.84
C ASP A 119 -2.58 9.87 -15.52
N THR A 120 -1.25 10.02 -15.40
CA THR A 120 -0.53 11.17 -15.94
C THR A 120 -0.73 11.31 -17.45
N ILE A 121 -0.80 10.21 -18.17
CA ILE A 121 -1.04 10.22 -19.61
C ILE A 121 -2.40 10.85 -19.92
N GLN A 122 -3.41 10.53 -19.14
CA GLN A 122 -4.74 11.11 -19.32
C GLN A 122 -4.81 12.56 -18.86
N LYS A 123 -4.04 12.94 -17.85
CA LYS A 123 -3.97 14.33 -17.38
C LYS A 123 -3.43 15.27 -18.44
N GLN A 124 -2.60 14.76 -19.34
CA GLN A 124 -1.99 15.56 -20.42
C GLN A 124 -2.91 15.79 -21.60
N LYS A 125 -4.05 15.12 -21.62
CA LYS A 125 -5.06 15.33 -22.64
C LYS A 125 -6.00 16.45 -22.22
#